data_42d12ce7a9aa0fff336622291d9b185f
#
_entry.id   42d12ce7a9aa0fff336622291d9b185f
#
_cell.length_a   1.000
_cell.length_b   1.000
_cell.length_c   1.000
_cell.angle_alpha   90.00
_cell.angle_beta   90.00
_cell.angle_gamma   90.00
#
_symmetry.space_group_name_H-M   'P 1'
#
loop_
_entity.id
_entity.type
_entity.pdbx_description
1 polymer ?
#
loop_
_entity_poly.entity_id
_entity_poly.type
_entity_poly.pdbx_seq_one_letter_code
_entity_poly.pdbx_strand_id
1 'polypeptide(L)'
;TVRLVDAGLRAGGFRVVSKSTGTLPMILHTDGREEEIRRRAPANIREQLSLLAAAHREGAQIAVCECMAISPELQRASQQMLQADIALITNVRLDHTDVMGATREEICASLLHMAPEKGLLFSGEEDMLPFMQAVMKKRQGCAKLALPDAAGYPGIPDFPENIALALAACEAAGVSRAAALKGMESVRRDPYAFERLQWGHTVFLNAFSANDVQSTRTLYEKSGEKAPLILILNNRKDRPARALEMSRLARLLPVREIWILGEQKGLMQRLLRRQNPSVPLRRFDRAEDIPLDFSEPRVLLGAGNIKGQGEALTLRIRRRAKEVE
;
A
#
# COMPACT_ATOMS: atom_id res chain seq x y z
N THR A 1 3.63 1.64 -5.73
CA THR A 1 3.65 2.52 -6.92
C THR A 1 4.88 3.41 -6.97
N VAL A 2 5.25 4.21 -5.92
CA VAL A 2 6.43 5.12 -5.94
C VAL A 2 7.71 4.41 -6.36
N ARG A 3 8.03 3.26 -5.75
CA ARG A 3 9.23 2.48 -6.08
C ARG A 3 9.25 1.96 -7.52
N LEU A 4 8.08 1.67 -8.09
CA LEU A 4 7.95 1.28 -9.51
C LEU A 4 8.26 2.46 -10.42
N VAL A 5 7.69 3.64 -10.14
CA VAL A 5 7.98 4.88 -10.89
C VAL A 5 9.46 5.22 -10.81
N ASP A 6 10.03 5.20 -9.61
CA ASP A 6 11.47 5.45 -9.38
C ASP A 6 12.35 4.51 -10.22
N ALA A 7 12.10 3.20 -10.15
CA ALA A 7 12.87 2.20 -10.87
C ALA A 7 12.75 2.35 -12.40
N GLY A 8 11.54 2.62 -12.91
CA GLY A 8 11.31 2.85 -14.32
C GLY A 8 12.01 4.11 -14.85
N LEU A 9 11.94 5.23 -14.11
CA LEU A 9 12.59 6.48 -14.46
C LEU A 9 14.12 6.35 -14.46
N ARG A 10 14.70 5.67 -13.46
CA ARG A 10 16.16 5.39 -13.40
C ARG A 10 16.63 4.55 -14.58
N ALA A 11 15.84 3.54 -14.97
CA ALA A 11 16.15 2.73 -16.16
C ALA A 11 16.10 3.55 -17.45
N GLY A 12 15.33 4.65 -17.46
CA GLY A 12 15.35 5.65 -18.53
C GLY A 12 16.53 6.64 -18.47
N GLY A 13 17.45 6.49 -17.50
CA GLY A 13 18.65 7.32 -17.35
C GLY A 13 18.45 8.58 -16.53
N PHE A 14 17.30 8.79 -15.87
CA PHE A 14 17.09 9.96 -15.02
C PHE A 14 17.75 9.80 -13.63
N ARG A 15 18.27 10.93 -13.12
CA ARG A 15 18.60 11.04 -11.70
C ARG A 15 17.32 11.34 -10.93
N VAL A 16 16.90 10.38 -10.10
CA VAL A 16 15.61 10.42 -9.39
C VAL A 16 15.83 10.43 -7.89
N VAL A 17 15.10 11.28 -7.18
CA VAL A 17 14.92 11.19 -5.72
C VAL A 17 13.46 10.90 -5.44
N SER A 18 13.19 9.90 -4.60
CA SER A 18 11.83 9.47 -4.33
C SER A 18 11.54 9.40 -2.83
N LYS A 19 10.29 9.66 -2.46
CA LYS A 19 9.80 9.52 -1.09
C LYS A 19 8.60 8.59 -1.06
N SER A 20 8.74 7.48 -0.34
CA SER A 20 7.61 6.60 0.01
C SER A 20 7.22 6.78 1.48
N THR A 21 5.95 6.56 1.78
CA THR A 21 5.40 6.74 3.14
C THR A 21 4.75 5.48 3.69
N GLY A 22 4.85 4.37 3.00
CA GLY A 22 4.28 3.08 3.37
C GLY A 22 4.50 2.69 4.84
N THR A 23 4.84 1.46 5.11
CA THR A 23 5.08 1.00 6.49
C THR A 23 6.30 1.67 7.12
N LEU A 24 7.39 1.80 6.35
CA LEU A 24 8.56 2.61 6.68
C LEU A 24 8.63 3.79 5.70
N PRO A 25 8.63 5.03 6.20
CA PRO A 25 8.82 6.19 5.36
C PRO A 25 10.31 6.27 4.94
N MET A 26 10.55 6.29 3.62
CA MET A 26 11.90 6.23 3.04
C MET A 26 12.12 7.35 2.07
N ILE A 27 13.35 7.84 2.00
CA ILE A 27 13.89 8.61 0.86
C ILE A 27 14.82 7.69 0.08
N LEU A 28 14.60 7.60 -1.22
CA LEU A 28 15.48 6.93 -2.17
C LEU A 28 16.31 7.99 -2.87
N HIS A 29 17.61 7.98 -2.65
CA HIS A 29 18.57 8.97 -3.16
C HIS A 29 18.97 8.66 -4.60
N THR A 30 19.52 9.66 -5.30
CA THR A 30 19.96 9.51 -6.72
C THR A 30 20.97 8.38 -6.92
N ASP A 31 21.80 8.08 -5.92
CA ASP A 31 22.80 7.00 -5.93
C ASP A 31 22.21 5.60 -5.60
N GLY A 32 20.90 5.52 -5.38
CA GLY A 32 20.19 4.28 -5.01
C GLY A 32 20.24 3.94 -3.51
N ARG A 33 20.87 4.75 -2.68
CA ARG A 33 20.82 4.61 -1.23
C ARG A 33 19.40 4.88 -0.73
N GLU A 34 18.95 4.09 0.25
CA GLU A 34 17.69 4.28 0.93
C GLU A 34 17.91 4.78 2.35
N GLU A 35 17.21 5.84 2.73
CA GLU A 35 17.29 6.44 4.05
C GLU A 35 15.91 6.47 4.72
N GLU A 36 15.82 5.95 5.93
CA GLU A 36 14.58 5.99 6.71
C GLU A 36 14.33 7.41 7.26
N ILE A 37 13.13 7.93 7.02
CA ILE A 37 12.67 9.19 7.61
C ILE A 37 12.33 8.94 9.09
N ARG A 38 13.25 9.28 9.98
CA ARG A 38 13.06 9.11 11.42
C ARG A 38 12.08 10.15 11.95
N ARG A 39 10.90 9.71 12.31
CA ARG A 39 9.84 10.56 12.87
C ARG A 39 9.91 10.60 14.39
N ARG A 40 10.01 11.81 14.97
CA ARG A 40 9.85 12.05 16.41
C ARG A 40 8.40 12.40 16.79
N ALA A 41 7.53 12.63 15.79
CA ALA A 41 6.13 13.03 15.90
C ALA A 41 5.32 12.30 14.81
N PRO A 42 3.97 12.40 14.82
CA PRO A 42 3.16 11.91 13.71
C PRO A 42 3.62 12.45 12.35
N ALA A 43 3.30 11.71 11.28
CA ALA A 43 3.60 12.09 9.91
C ALA A 43 3.19 13.55 9.62
N ASN A 44 4.06 14.31 8.97
CA ASN A 44 3.85 15.73 8.72
C ASN A 44 4.05 16.03 7.23
N ILE A 45 3.17 16.85 6.66
CA ILE A 45 3.24 17.25 5.25
C ILE A 45 4.56 17.95 4.88
N ARG A 46 5.24 18.59 5.85
CA ARG A 46 6.56 19.21 5.65
C ARG A 46 7.67 18.24 5.27
N GLU A 47 7.47 16.93 5.45
CA GLU A 47 8.43 15.92 4.94
C GLU A 47 8.67 16.03 3.43
N GLN A 48 7.75 16.65 2.70
CA GLN A 48 7.92 16.91 1.27
C GLN A 48 8.99 17.97 0.99
N LEU A 49 9.18 18.93 1.91
CA LEU A 49 10.29 19.88 1.82
C LEU A 49 11.64 19.18 1.95
N SER A 50 11.72 18.11 2.77
CA SER A 50 12.94 17.30 2.89
C SER A 50 13.24 16.55 1.60
N LEU A 51 12.21 16.05 0.89
CA LEU A 51 12.37 15.46 -0.44
C LEU A 51 12.92 16.49 -1.44
N LEU A 52 12.31 17.69 -1.51
CA LEU A 52 12.76 18.75 -2.42
C LEU A 52 14.18 19.22 -2.11
N ALA A 53 14.53 19.33 -0.81
CA ALA A 53 15.89 19.66 -0.39
C ALA A 53 16.91 18.59 -0.80
N ALA A 54 16.56 17.31 -0.68
CA ALA A 54 17.38 16.21 -1.14
C ALA A 54 17.53 16.25 -2.67
N ALA A 55 16.42 16.41 -3.40
CA ALA A 55 16.42 16.49 -4.86
C ALA A 55 17.32 17.64 -5.38
N HIS A 56 17.21 18.83 -4.77
CA HIS A 56 18.04 19.98 -5.11
C HIS A 56 19.52 19.71 -4.83
N ARG A 57 19.85 19.23 -3.63
CA ARG A 57 21.23 18.97 -3.20
C ARG A 57 21.93 17.93 -4.07
N GLU A 58 21.19 16.95 -4.55
CA GLU A 58 21.70 15.83 -5.35
C GLU A 58 21.59 16.06 -6.86
N GLY A 59 21.09 17.22 -7.29
CA GLY A 59 20.89 17.55 -8.70
C GLY A 59 19.94 16.58 -9.40
N ALA A 60 18.89 16.13 -8.70
CA ALA A 60 17.87 15.26 -9.28
C ALA A 60 17.13 15.98 -10.41
N GLN A 61 16.81 15.23 -11.46
CA GLN A 61 16.01 15.72 -12.59
C GLN A 61 14.51 15.50 -12.34
N ILE A 62 14.18 14.46 -11.57
CA ILE A 62 12.80 14.11 -11.22
C ILE A 62 12.70 13.81 -9.72
N ALA A 63 11.67 14.33 -9.08
CA ALA A 63 11.26 13.99 -7.72
C ALA A 63 9.95 13.20 -7.75
N VAL A 64 9.91 12.02 -7.10
CA VAL A 64 8.70 11.21 -6.98
C VAL A 64 8.23 11.20 -5.53
N CYS A 65 7.01 11.65 -5.28
CA CYS A 65 6.50 11.84 -3.92
C CYS A 65 5.19 11.10 -3.69
N GLU A 66 5.15 10.25 -2.66
CA GLU A 66 3.89 9.75 -2.14
C GLU A 66 3.21 10.83 -1.30
N CYS A 67 1.96 11.17 -1.66
CA CYS A 67 1.14 12.08 -0.86
C CYS A 67 0.52 11.32 0.31
N MET A 68 0.96 11.64 1.52
CA MET A 68 0.44 11.04 2.75
C MET A 68 -0.76 11.78 3.34
N ALA A 69 -1.14 12.90 2.75
CA ALA A 69 -2.22 13.73 3.25
C ALA A 69 -3.57 13.08 2.99
N ILE A 70 -4.41 13.03 4.02
CA ILE A 70 -5.77 12.53 3.92
C ILE A 70 -6.80 13.67 3.90
N SER A 71 -6.52 14.83 4.53
CA SER A 71 -7.44 15.97 4.46
C SER A 71 -7.25 16.75 3.16
N PRO A 72 -8.35 17.28 2.56
CA PRO A 72 -8.31 18.07 1.33
C PRO A 72 -7.36 19.26 1.41
N GLU A 73 -7.29 19.93 2.57
CA GLU A 73 -6.42 21.09 2.81
C GLU A 73 -4.94 20.69 2.74
N LEU A 74 -4.58 19.58 3.38
CA LEU A 74 -3.19 19.08 3.35
C LEU A 74 -2.79 18.52 1.99
N GLN A 75 -3.74 17.95 1.25
CA GLN A 75 -3.50 17.54 -0.15
C GLN A 75 -3.23 18.75 -1.04
N ARG A 76 -4.02 19.81 -0.89
CA ARG A 76 -3.78 21.09 -1.59
C ARG A 76 -2.44 21.69 -1.21
N ALA A 77 -2.12 21.74 0.09
CA ALA A 77 -0.82 22.21 0.57
C ALA A 77 0.33 21.39 0.00
N SER A 78 0.16 20.05 -0.11
CA SER A 78 1.13 19.18 -0.78
C SER A 78 1.38 19.61 -2.22
N GLN A 79 0.31 19.82 -2.99
CA GLN A 79 0.44 20.25 -4.38
C GLN A 79 1.08 21.64 -4.51
N GLN A 80 0.75 22.56 -3.61
CA GLN A 80 1.38 23.90 -3.59
C GLN A 80 2.89 23.83 -3.30
N MET A 81 3.33 22.90 -2.45
CA MET A 81 4.75 22.69 -2.16
C MET A 81 5.50 22.03 -3.32
N LEU A 82 4.90 20.99 -3.90
CA LEU A 82 5.56 20.14 -4.91
C LEU A 82 5.44 20.68 -6.31
N GLN A 83 4.32 21.38 -6.63
CA GLN A 83 3.98 21.83 -7.99
C GLN A 83 4.17 20.71 -9.02
N ALA A 84 3.60 19.53 -8.71
CA ALA A 84 3.82 18.34 -9.52
C ALA A 84 3.27 18.52 -10.95
N ASP A 85 3.99 17.99 -11.93
CA ASP A 85 3.60 17.96 -13.35
C ASP A 85 2.70 16.77 -13.65
N ILE A 86 2.94 15.65 -12.93
CA ILE A 86 2.23 14.38 -13.11
C ILE A 86 1.70 13.90 -11.75
N ALA A 87 0.43 13.54 -11.68
CA ALA A 87 -0.18 12.90 -10.52
C ALA A 87 -0.72 11.51 -10.87
N LEU A 88 -0.66 10.61 -9.90
CA LEU A 88 -1.23 9.27 -9.98
C LEU A 88 -2.26 9.08 -8.88
N ILE A 89 -3.48 8.68 -9.22
CA ILE A 89 -4.49 8.20 -8.28
C ILE A 89 -4.59 6.69 -8.45
N THR A 90 -4.07 5.96 -7.46
CA THR A 90 -3.98 4.50 -7.50
C THR A 90 -5.34 3.83 -7.43
N ASN A 91 -6.23 4.33 -6.61
CA ASN A 91 -7.62 3.90 -6.52
C ASN A 91 -8.47 4.92 -5.76
N VAL A 92 -9.80 4.79 -5.90
CA VAL A 92 -10.81 5.56 -5.18
C VAL A 92 -11.67 4.58 -4.38
N ARG A 93 -11.13 4.06 -3.27
CA ARG A 93 -11.82 3.13 -2.37
C ARG A 93 -12.32 3.85 -1.13
N LEU A 94 -13.32 3.27 -0.47
CA LEU A 94 -13.82 3.77 0.81
C LEU A 94 -12.75 3.54 1.90
N ASP A 95 -11.90 4.53 2.10
CA ASP A 95 -10.92 4.62 3.19
C ASP A 95 -10.93 6.05 3.74
N HIS A 96 -10.62 6.22 5.03
CA HIS A 96 -10.64 7.52 5.69
C HIS A 96 -11.95 8.30 5.49
N THR A 97 -13.08 7.59 5.54
CA THR A 97 -14.40 8.16 5.25
C THR A 97 -14.84 9.25 6.22
N ASP A 98 -14.22 9.33 7.39
CA ASP A 98 -14.37 10.37 8.39
C ASP A 98 -13.73 11.71 7.98
N VAL A 99 -12.81 11.72 7.02
CA VAL A 99 -12.05 12.90 6.60
C VAL A 99 -12.22 13.21 5.10
N MET A 100 -12.21 12.16 4.27
CA MET A 100 -12.21 12.32 2.80
C MET A 100 -13.61 12.35 2.20
N GLY A 101 -14.64 11.85 2.91
CA GLY A 101 -16.00 11.73 2.44
C GLY A 101 -16.57 10.32 2.56
N ALA A 102 -17.89 10.23 2.60
CA ALA A 102 -18.62 8.97 2.83
C ALA A 102 -18.86 8.16 1.54
N THR A 103 -18.71 8.78 0.36
CA THR A 103 -18.92 8.16 -0.95
C THR A 103 -17.62 8.14 -1.76
N ARG A 104 -17.58 7.31 -2.82
CA ARG A 104 -16.43 7.27 -3.73
C ARG A 104 -16.23 8.59 -4.48
N GLU A 105 -17.31 9.27 -4.82
CA GLU A 105 -17.29 10.57 -5.48
C GLU A 105 -16.67 11.65 -4.59
N GLU A 106 -17.04 11.69 -3.31
CA GLU A 106 -16.46 12.60 -2.31
C GLU A 106 -14.96 12.32 -2.08
N ILE A 107 -14.59 11.04 -1.98
CA ILE A 107 -13.18 10.63 -1.87
C ILE A 107 -12.40 11.02 -3.13
N CYS A 108 -12.96 10.82 -4.32
CA CYS A 108 -12.35 11.24 -5.57
C CYS A 108 -12.14 12.76 -5.60
N ALA A 109 -13.15 13.54 -5.21
CA ALA A 109 -13.05 14.99 -5.10
C ALA A 109 -11.95 15.42 -4.12
N SER A 110 -11.86 14.75 -2.99
CA SER A 110 -10.81 14.97 -2.00
C SER A 110 -9.41 14.68 -2.59
N LEU A 111 -9.20 13.53 -3.21
CA LEU A 111 -7.93 13.15 -3.83
C LEU A 111 -7.49 14.14 -4.93
N LEU A 112 -8.44 14.68 -5.67
CA LEU A 112 -8.17 15.64 -6.74
C LEU A 112 -7.61 16.98 -6.24
N HIS A 113 -7.59 17.27 -4.94
CA HIS A 113 -6.91 18.44 -4.41
C HIS A 113 -5.39 18.38 -4.60
N MET A 114 -4.81 17.17 -4.72
CA MET A 114 -3.38 17.00 -5.05
C MET A 114 -3.09 17.00 -6.56
N ALA A 115 -4.10 17.06 -7.41
CA ALA A 115 -3.91 17.03 -8.85
C ALA A 115 -3.25 18.32 -9.38
N PRO A 116 -2.36 18.22 -10.39
CA PRO A 116 -1.60 19.35 -10.89
C PRO A 116 -2.44 20.39 -11.65
N GLU A 117 -1.94 21.62 -11.68
CA GLU A 117 -2.37 22.63 -12.63
C GLU A 117 -1.61 22.43 -13.95
N LYS A 118 -2.32 22.47 -15.08
CA LYS A 118 -1.74 22.33 -16.44
C LYS A 118 -0.92 21.03 -16.69
N GLY A 119 -1.10 20.03 -15.81
CA GLY A 119 -0.34 18.78 -15.84
C GLY A 119 -1.17 17.57 -16.25
N LEU A 120 -0.63 16.37 -15.96
CA LEU A 120 -1.24 15.10 -16.27
C LEU A 120 -1.70 14.40 -14.99
N LEU A 121 -2.86 13.77 -15.05
CA LEU A 121 -3.39 12.87 -14.03
C LEU A 121 -3.60 11.50 -14.67
N PHE A 122 -3.05 10.44 -14.07
CA PHE A 122 -3.36 9.07 -14.45
C PHE A 122 -4.12 8.36 -13.33
N SER A 123 -5.10 7.55 -13.72
CA SER A 123 -5.85 6.70 -12.78
C SER A 123 -6.26 5.39 -13.44
N GLY A 124 -6.41 4.33 -12.63
CA GLY A 124 -7.01 3.06 -13.04
C GLY A 124 -8.53 2.98 -12.85
N GLU A 125 -9.15 4.05 -12.33
CA GLU A 125 -10.58 4.11 -12.00
C GLU A 125 -11.40 4.59 -13.19
N GLU A 126 -11.89 3.64 -13.99
CA GLU A 126 -12.61 3.90 -15.23
C GLU A 126 -13.94 4.65 -14.99
N ASP A 127 -14.67 4.26 -13.96
CA ASP A 127 -15.96 4.87 -13.58
C ASP A 127 -15.81 6.30 -13.02
N MET A 128 -14.68 6.64 -12.44
CA MET A 128 -14.38 7.99 -11.93
C MET A 128 -13.68 8.89 -12.97
N LEU A 129 -13.22 8.34 -14.08
CA LEU A 129 -12.46 9.10 -15.08
C LEU A 129 -13.23 10.33 -15.63
N PRO A 130 -14.53 10.27 -15.96
CA PRO A 130 -15.26 11.44 -16.43
C PRO A 130 -15.24 12.60 -15.41
N PHE A 131 -15.35 12.29 -14.12
CA PHE A 131 -15.28 13.29 -13.07
C PHE A 131 -13.86 13.89 -12.96
N MET A 132 -12.83 13.05 -13.01
CA MET A 132 -11.42 13.49 -13.02
C MET A 132 -11.12 14.38 -14.23
N GLN A 133 -11.62 14.03 -15.41
CA GLN A 133 -11.46 14.82 -16.63
C GLN A 133 -12.12 16.18 -16.53
N ALA A 134 -13.31 16.27 -15.96
CA ALA A 134 -14.01 17.54 -15.76
C ALA A 134 -13.22 18.48 -14.82
N VAL A 135 -12.63 17.95 -13.75
CA VAL A 135 -11.79 18.72 -12.82
C VAL A 135 -10.50 19.16 -13.49
N MET A 136 -9.81 18.25 -14.17
CA MET A 136 -8.52 18.54 -14.83
C MET A 136 -8.71 19.55 -15.98
N LYS A 137 -9.81 19.49 -16.71
CA LYS A 137 -10.12 20.50 -17.73
C LYS A 137 -10.21 21.91 -17.15
N LYS A 138 -10.83 22.08 -15.96
CA LYS A 138 -10.88 23.37 -15.25
C LYS A 138 -9.48 23.85 -14.83
N ARG A 139 -8.56 22.93 -14.59
CA ARG A 139 -7.15 23.21 -14.26
C ARG A 139 -6.26 23.30 -15.49
N GLN A 140 -6.81 23.33 -16.70
CA GLN A 140 -6.05 23.33 -17.95
C GLN A 140 -5.11 22.11 -18.11
N GLY A 141 -5.38 21.02 -17.44
CA GLY A 141 -4.66 19.76 -17.49
C GLY A 141 -5.48 18.65 -18.15
N CYS A 142 -4.97 17.43 -18.09
CA CYS A 142 -5.59 16.25 -18.70
C CYS A 142 -5.59 15.07 -17.73
N ALA A 143 -6.73 14.36 -17.62
CA ALA A 143 -6.83 13.07 -16.95
C ALA A 143 -6.91 11.93 -17.97
N LYS A 144 -6.12 10.88 -17.76
CA LYS A 144 -6.02 9.71 -18.62
C LYS A 144 -6.17 8.42 -17.84
N LEU A 145 -6.76 7.42 -18.47
CA LEU A 145 -6.84 6.07 -17.92
C LEU A 145 -5.51 5.34 -18.11
N ALA A 146 -5.09 4.59 -17.09
CA ALA A 146 -3.94 3.70 -17.15
C ALA A 146 -4.37 2.31 -16.66
N LEU A 147 -4.76 1.45 -17.58
CA LEU A 147 -5.21 0.09 -17.32
C LEU A 147 -4.08 -0.92 -17.52
N PRO A 148 -4.09 -2.04 -16.77
CA PRO A 148 -3.17 -3.14 -16.99
C PRO A 148 -3.30 -3.73 -18.40
N ASP A 149 -2.18 -4.20 -18.94
CA ASP A 149 -2.19 -5.00 -20.17
C ASP A 149 -2.91 -6.32 -19.93
N ALA A 150 -3.57 -6.83 -20.95
CA ALA A 150 -4.24 -8.14 -20.90
C ALA A 150 -3.28 -9.31 -20.58
N ALA A 151 -2.03 -9.22 -21.04
CA ALA A 151 -0.97 -10.20 -20.75
C ALA A 151 -0.37 -10.06 -19.34
N GLY A 152 -0.73 -9.00 -18.60
CA GLY A 152 -0.12 -8.67 -17.32
C GLY A 152 1.35 -8.28 -17.45
N TYR A 153 2.09 -8.36 -16.33
CA TYR A 153 3.49 -7.96 -16.23
C TYR A 153 4.30 -9.04 -15.52
N PRO A 154 4.64 -10.13 -16.23
CA PRO A 154 5.39 -11.24 -15.63
C PRO A 154 6.76 -10.76 -15.13
N GLY A 155 7.19 -11.25 -13.98
CA GLY A 155 8.49 -10.89 -13.38
C GLY A 155 8.46 -9.63 -12.51
N ILE A 156 7.40 -8.80 -12.57
CA ILE A 156 7.28 -7.62 -11.72
C ILE A 156 6.37 -7.95 -10.53
N PRO A 157 6.89 -7.90 -9.31
CA PRO A 157 6.18 -8.39 -8.13
C PRO A 157 5.30 -7.32 -7.48
N ASP A 158 4.31 -6.78 -8.21
CA ASP A 158 3.35 -5.79 -7.72
C ASP A 158 1.96 -6.05 -8.36
N PHE A 159 0.96 -5.26 -7.94
CA PHE A 159 -0.35 -5.29 -8.57
C PHE A 159 -0.28 -4.73 -9.99
N PRO A 160 -0.91 -5.38 -10.99
CA PRO A 160 -0.90 -4.91 -12.37
C PRO A 160 -1.36 -3.47 -12.53
N GLU A 161 -2.32 -3.03 -11.72
CA GLU A 161 -2.83 -1.67 -11.70
C GLU A 161 -1.76 -0.64 -11.29
N ASN A 162 -0.93 -0.97 -10.30
CA ASN A 162 0.19 -0.13 -9.88
C ASN A 162 1.27 -0.05 -10.95
N ILE A 163 1.53 -1.17 -11.65
CA ILE A 163 2.52 -1.23 -12.73
C ILE A 163 2.05 -0.38 -13.90
N ALA A 164 0.77 -0.51 -14.29
CA ALA A 164 0.20 0.29 -15.38
C ALA A 164 0.29 1.80 -15.10
N LEU A 165 -0.04 2.23 -13.89
CA LEU A 165 0.08 3.63 -13.48
C LEU A 165 1.53 4.12 -13.49
N ALA A 166 2.44 3.32 -12.94
CA ALA A 166 3.86 3.66 -12.93
C ALA A 166 4.43 3.76 -14.35
N LEU A 167 4.02 2.85 -15.23
CA LEU A 167 4.41 2.84 -16.63
C LEU A 167 3.91 4.08 -17.37
N ALA A 168 2.63 4.45 -17.18
CA ALA A 168 2.08 5.66 -17.77
C ALA A 168 2.83 6.93 -17.33
N ALA A 169 3.24 7.02 -16.06
CA ALA A 169 4.06 8.12 -15.58
C ALA A 169 5.46 8.13 -16.20
N CYS A 170 6.11 6.98 -16.33
CA CYS A 170 7.43 6.87 -16.96
C CYS A 170 7.37 7.23 -18.45
N GLU A 171 6.37 6.75 -19.18
CA GLU A 171 6.15 7.09 -20.60
C GLU A 171 5.88 8.60 -20.79
N ALA A 172 5.09 9.20 -19.88
CA ALA A 172 4.84 10.65 -19.89
C ALA A 172 6.10 11.47 -19.60
N ALA A 173 7.06 10.93 -18.86
CA ALA A 173 8.37 11.51 -18.62
C ALA A 173 9.37 11.25 -19.76
N GLY A 174 8.98 10.54 -20.83
CA GLY A 174 9.82 10.27 -22.00
C GLY A 174 10.63 8.96 -21.92
N VAL A 175 10.37 8.10 -20.93
CA VAL A 175 11.01 6.78 -20.84
C VAL A 175 10.28 5.79 -21.74
N SER A 176 11.02 5.01 -22.53
CA SER A 176 10.41 3.97 -23.33
C SER A 176 9.79 2.88 -22.45
N ARG A 177 8.66 2.33 -22.89
CA ARG A 177 7.95 1.26 -22.19
C ARG A 177 8.86 0.09 -21.80
N ALA A 178 9.69 -0.37 -22.75
CA ALA A 178 10.60 -1.48 -22.52
C ALA A 178 11.64 -1.18 -21.42
N ALA A 179 12.22 0.03 -21.42
CA ALA A 179 13.17 0.44 -20.39
C ALA A 179 12.50 0.54 -19.03
N ALA A 180 11.30 1.14 -18.96
CA ALA A 180 10.55 1.27 -17.73
C ALA A 180 10.21 -0.09 -17.11
N LEU A 181 9.68 -1.04 -17.90
CA LEU A 181 9.35 -2.40 -17.44
C LEU A 181 10.61 -3.12 -16.94
N LYS A 182 11.71 -3.07 -17.68
CA LYS A 182 12.98 -3.66 -17.27
C LYS A 182 13.48 -3.09 -15.93
N GLY A 183 13.34 -1.80 -15.73
CA GLY A 183 13.66 -1.17 -14.45
C GLY A 183 12.77 -1.69 -13.31
N MET A 184 11.48 -1.84 -13.56
CA MET A 184 10.52 -2.32 -12.57
C MET A 184 10.72 -3.81 -12.17
N GLU A 185 11.29 -4.65 -13.02
CA GLU A 185 11.67 -6.04 -12.68
C GLU A 185 12.66 -6.09 -11.50
N SER A 186 13.56 -5.11 -11.40
CA SER A 186 14.57 -5.02 -10.35
C SER A 186 14.14 -4.20 -9.13
N VAL A 187 12.86 -3.83 -9.03
CA VAL A 187 12.36 -3.00 -7.94
C VAL A 187 12.56 -3.64 -6.57
N ARG A 188 13.19 -2.91 -5.66
CA ARG A 188 13.23 -3.32 -4.24
C ARG A 188 11.84 -3.13 -3.64
N ARG A 189 11.26 -4.21 -3.15
CA ARG A 189 9.98 -4.16 -2.45
C ARG A 189 10.08 -3.36 -1.16
N ASP A 190 8.96 -2.78 -0.75
CA ASP A 190 8.84 -2.26 0.61
C ASP A 190 9.14 -3.40 1.61
N PRO A 191 9.90 -3.14 2.69
CA PRO A 191 10.28 -4.17 3.66
C PRO A 191 9.13 -4.98 4.25
N TYR A 192 7.94 -4.43 4.20
CA TYR A 192 6.72 -5.06 4.69
C TYR A 192 5.66 -5.24 3.60
N ALA A 193 6.04 -5.23 2.32
CA ALA A 193 5.15 -5.64 1.24
C ALA A 193 4.63 -7.06 1.47
N PHE A 194 3.57 -7.42 0.75
CA PHE A 194 3.04 -8.79 0.79
C PHE A 194 4.15 -9.81 0.56
N GLU A 195 4.21 -10.80 1.42
CA GLU A 195 5.24 -11.84 1.42
C GLU A 195 4.58 -13.19 1.73
N ARG A 196 4.98 -14.22 1.01
CA ARG A 196 4.62 -15.61 1.29
C ARG A 196 5.83 -16.30 1.89
N LEU A 197 5.71 -16.75 3.13
CA LEU A 197 6.74 -17.51 3.84
C LEU A 197 6.18 -18.92 4.13
N GLN A 198 7.07 -19.90 4.15
CA GLN A 198 6.71 -21.28 4.43
C GLN A 198 7.72 -21.93 5.36
N TRP A 199 7.24 -22.73 6.30
CA TRP A 199 8.06 -23.62 7.11
C TRP A 199 7.25 -24.89 7.42
N GLY A 200 7.87 -26.04 7.23
CA GLY A 200 7.18 -27.32 7.32
C GLY A 200 5.88 -27.33 6.50
N HIS A 201 4.77 -27.61 7.14
CA HIS A 201 3.43 -27.62 6.51
C HIS A 201 2.67 -26.31 6.66
N THR A 202 3.30 -25.26 7.17
CA THR A 202 2.65 -23.98 7.45
C THR A 202 3.05 -22.93 6.43
N VAL A 203 2.06 -22.21 5.91
CA VAL A 203 2.24 -21.05 5.03
C VAL A 203 1.78 -19.79 5.75
N PHE A 204 2.59 -18.76 5.73
CA PHE A 204 2.20 -17.42 6.19
C PHE A 204 2.10 -16.46 5.02
N LEU A 205 0.96 -15.84 4.91
CA LEU A 205 0.67 -14.78 3.96
C LEU A 205 0.69 -13.45 4.72
N ASN A 206 1.77 -12.69 4.59
CA ASN A 206 1.92 -11.40 5.24
C ASN A 206 1.19 -10.33 4.43
N ALA A 207 -0.08 -10.11 4.72
CA ALA A 207 -0.87 -9.04 4.13
C ALA A 207 -1.17 -7.89 5.12
N PHE A 208 -0.40 -7.76 6.22
CA PHE A 208 -0.58 -6.68 7.20
C PHE A 208 -0.44 -5.27 6.62
N SER A 209 0.27 -5.10 5.52
CA SER A 209 0.43 -3.82 4.82
C SER A 209 -0.68 -3.52 3.82
N ALA A 210 -1.54 -4.49 3.51
CA ALA A 210 -2.73 -4.25 2.71
C ALA A 210 -3.73 -3.41 3.53
N ASN A 211 -4.08 -2.24 3.02
CA ASN A 211 -4.82 -1.25 3.78
C ASN A 211 -6.33 -1.47 3.77
N ASP A 212 -6.84 -2.32 2.89
CA ASP A 212 -8.26 -2.57 2.69
C ASP A 212 -8.60 -4.05 2.55
N VAL A 213 -9.87 -4.37 2.74
CA VAL A 213 -10.42 -5.73 2.69
C VAL A 213 -10.25 -6.37 1.32
N GLN A 214 -10.49 -5.60 0.25
CA GLN A 214 -10.43 -6.12 -1.12
C GLN A 214 -9.01 -6.51 -1.51
N SER A 215 -8.02 -5.66 -1.22
CA SER A 215 -6.61 -5.97 -1.45
C SER A 215 -6.18 -7.22 -0.67
N THR A 216 -6.56 -7.32 0.61
CA THR A 216 -6.23 -8.48 1.45
C THR A 216 -6.84 -9.77 0.90
N ARG A 217 -8.11 -9.71 0.49
CA ARG A 217 -8.82 -10.82 -0.14
C ARG A 217 -8.14 -11.26 -1.44
N THR A 218 -7.83 -10.31 -2.32
CA THR A 218 -7.15 -10.58 -3.60
C THR A 218 -5.80 -11.25 -3.40
N LEU A 219 -5.02 -10.82 -2.40
CA LEU A 219 -3.73 -11.44 -2.06
C LEU A 219 -3.90 -12.89 -1.62
N TYR A 220 -4.90 -13.18 -0.78
CA TYR A 220 -5.21 -14.54 -0.37
C TYR A 220 -5.66 -15.40 -1.57
N GLU A 221 -6.59 -14.93 -2.39
CA GLU A 221 -7.10 -15.66 -3.56
C GLU A 221 -5.98 -15.95 -4.57
N LYS A 222 -5.11 -14.98 -4.85
CA LYS A 222 -3.95 -15.15 -5.75
C LYS A 222 -2.89 -16.09 -5.18
N SER A 223 -2.82 -16.30 -3.87
CA SER A 223 -1.87 -17.25 -3.29
C SER A 223 -2.18 -18.71 -3.64
N GLY A 224 -3.43 -19.02 -4.00
CA GLY A 224 -3.86 -20.39 -4.34
C GLY A 224 -3.90 -21.37 -3.16
N GLU A 225 -3.70 -20.89 -1.94
CA GLU A 225 -3.63 -21.73 -0.74
C GLU A 225 -5.00 -22.31 -0.38
N LYS A 226 -5.04 -23.61 -0.07
CA LYS A 226 -6.27 -24.36 0.22
C LYS A 226 -6.31 -24.98 1.62
N ALA A 227 -5.19 -24.97 2.35
CA ALA A 227 -5.16 -25.51 3.71
C ALA A 227 -6.04 -24.67 4.66
N PRO A 228 -6.45 -25.21 5.82
CA PRO A 228 -7.27 -24.48 6.77
C PRO A 228 -6.70 -23.12 7.15
N LEU A 229 -7.53 -22.07 6.98
CA LEU A 229 -7.12 -20.68 7.12
C LEU A 229 -7.32 -20.18 8.57
N ILE A 230 -6.26 -19.65 9.14
CA ILE A 230 -6.27 -18.85 10.37
C ILE A 230 -6.05 -17.39 9.99
N LEU A 231 -7.04 -16.54 10.28
CA LEU A 231 -6.96 -15.10 10.04
C LEU A 231 -6.39 -14.41 11.28
N ILE A 232 -5.24 -13.74 11.15
CA ILE A 232 -4.60 -12.98 12.22
C ILE A 232 -4.87 -11.49 12.00
N LEU A 233 -5.63 -10.88 12.90
CA LEU A 233 -6.00 -9.46 12.82
C LEU A 233 -5.20 -8.65 13.84
N ASN A 234 -4.29 -7.80 13.36
CA ASN A 234 -3.54 -6.87 14.19
C ASN A 234 -4.17 -5.48 14.16
N ASN A 235 -4.65 -5.02 15.32
CA ASN A 235 -5.35 -3.76 15.47
C ASN A 235 -4.49 -2.65 16.06
N ARG A 236 -4.90 -1.40 15.75
CA ARG A 236 -4.39 -0.18 16.37
C ARG A 236 -5.54 0.67 16.91
N LYS A 237 -5.30 1.35 18.04
CA LYS A 237 -6.31 2.21 18.69
C LYS A 237 -6.64 3.48 17.90
N ASP A 238 -5.70 3.96 17.10
CA ASP A 238 -5.85 5.18 16.28
C ASP A 238 -6.57 4.93 14.95
N ARG A 239 -7.03 3.68 14.67
CA ARG A 239 -7.71 3.29 13.42
C ARG A 239 -8.95 2.42 13.66
N PRO A 240 -9.96 2.91 14.38
CA PRO A 240 -11.16 2.12 14.69
C PRO A 240 -12.01 1.78 13.45
N ALA A 241 -12.06 2.66 12.46
CA ALA A 241 -12.76 2.41 11.20
C ALA A 241 -12.17 1.18 10.49
N ARG A 242 -10.83 1.07 10.40
CA ARG A 242 -10.15 -0.09 9.82
C ARG A 242 -10.45 -1.39 10.59
N ALA A 243 -10.61 -1.33 11.92
CA ALA A 243 -10.99 -2.50 12.70
C ALA A 243 -12.39 -3.02 12.28
N LEU A 244 -13.33 -2.09 12.04
CA LEU A 244 -14.67 -2.43 11.55
C LEU A 244 -14.61 -3.06 10.15
N GLU A 245 -13.86 -2.48 9.23
CA GLU A 245 -13.70 -3.00 7.87
C GLU A 245 -13.05 -4.39 7.88
N MET A 246 -11.92 -4.55 8.55
CA MET A 246 -11.20 -5.83 8.62
C MET A 246 -12.02 -6.93 9.32
N SER A 247 -12.95 -6.59 10.19
CA SER A 247 -13.87 -7.58 10.76
C SER A 247 -14.75 -8.26 9.70
N ARG A 248 -15.02 -7.59 8.57
CA ARG A 248 -15.80 -8.13 7.45
C ARG A 248 -15.03 -9.18 6.65
N LEU A 249 -13.69 -9.12 6.67
CA LEU A 249 -12.83 -10.05 5.95
C LEU A 249 -13.10 -11.51 6.35
N ALA A 250 -13.40 -11.74 7.62
CA ALA A 250 -13.73 -13.06 8.15
C ALA A 250 -15.00 -13.71 7.55
N ARG A 251 -15.87 -12.91 6.90
CA ARG A 251 -17.07 -13.42 6.17
C ARG A 251 -16.77 -13.72 4.70
N LEU A 252 -15.71 -13.13 4.16
CA LEU A 252 -15.37 -13.21 2.75
C LEU A 252 -14.37 -14.31 2.45
N LEU A 253 -13.74 -14.87 3.49
CA LEU A 253 -12.71 -15.90 3.38
C LEU A 253 -13.15 -17.18 4.12
N PRO A 254 -12.64 -18.35 3.73
CA PRO A 254 -12.96 -19.64 4.36
C PRO A 254 -12.24 -19.83 5.71
N VAL A 255 -12.44 -18.89 6.63
CA VAL A 255 -11.71 -18.81 7.90
C VAL A 255 -12.17 -19.91 8.86
N ARG A 256 -11.24 -20.69 9.39
CA ARG A 256 -11.48 -21.72 10.41
C ARG A 256 -11.30 -21.20 11.83
N GLU A 257 -10.39 -20.26 12.02
CA GLU A 257 -10.11 -19.67 13.32
C GLU A 257 -9.63 -18.22 13.12
N ILE A 258 -9.92 -17.33 14.07
CA ILE A 258 -9.46 -15.94 14.05
C ILE A 258 -8.62 -15.65 15.28
N TRP A 259 -7.44 -15.10 15.06
CA TRP A 259 -6.54 -14.65 16.11
C TRP A 259 -6.48 -13.14 16.15
N ILE A 260 -6.72 -12.59 17.33
CA ILE A 260 -6.75 -11.14 17.55
C ILE A 260 -5.47 -10.72 18.25
N LEU A 261 -4.74 -9.80 17.62
CA LEU A 261 -3.47 -9.25 18.07
C LEU A 261 -3.54 -7.72 18.15
N GLY A 262 -2.57 -7.08 18.78
CA GLY A 262 -2.47 -5.64 18.87
C GLY A 262 -3.38 -5.00 19.91
N GLU A 263 -3.84 -3.77 19.63
CA GLU A 263 -4.62 -2.96 20.56
C GLU A 263 -6.13 -3.18 20.40
N GLN A 264 -6.94 -2.74 21.38
CA GLN A 264 -8.40 -2.81 21.34
C GLN A 264 -9.00 -4.19 21.00
N LYS A 265 -8.35 -5.26 21.45
CA LYS A 265 -8.79 -6.65 21.21
C LYS A 265 -10.26 -6.91 21.58
N GLY A 266 -10.75 -6.28 22.64
CA GLY A 266 -12.16 -6.37 23.05
C GLY A 266 -13.15 -5.78 22.05
N LEU A 267 -12.81 -4.65 21.40
CA LEU A 267 -13.61 -4.06 20.33
C LEU A 267 -13.65 -5.02 19.13
N MET A 268 -12.48 -5.47 18.67
CA MET A 268 -12.40 -6.41 17.55
C MET A 268 -13.18 -7.69 17.80
N GLN A 269 -13.08 -8.25 19.00
CA GLN A 269 -13.85 -9.43 19.37
C GLN A 269 -15.35 -9.20 19.27
N ARG A 270 -15.87 -8.06 19.74
CA ARG A 270 -17.30 -7.71 19.60
C ARG A 270 -17.73 -7.58 18.14
N LEU A 271 -16.91 -6.91 17.31
CA LEU A 271 -17.19 -6.77 15.89
C LEU A 271 -17.21 -8.12 15.18
N LEU A 272 -16.23 -8.99 15.44
CA LEU A 272 -16.14 -10.32 14.84
C LEU A 272 -17.29 -11.23 15.28
N ARG A 273 -17.68 -11.19 16.55
CA ARG A 273 -18.83 -11.97 17.05
C ARG A 273 -20.16 -11.59 16.37
N ARG A 274 -20.33 -10.29 16.03
CA ARG A 274 -21.49 -9.83 15.25
C ARG A 274 -21.44 -10.31 13.80
N GLN A 275 -20.25 -10.42 13.23
CA GLN A 275 -20.05 -10.82 11.83
C GLN A 275 -20.06 -12.34 11.64
N ASN A 276 -19.41 -13.09 12.54
CA ASN A 276 -19.17 -14.52 12.46
C ASN A 276 -19.25 -15.17 13.86
N PRO A 277 -20.44 -15.40 14.41
CA PRO A 277 -20.62 -15.87 15.78
C PRO A 277 -20.05 -17.28 16.03
N SER A 278 -20.00 -18.13 15.01
CA SER A 278 -19.58 -19.53 15.10
C SER A 278 -18.07 -19.76 14.94
N VAL A 279 -17.33 -18.79 14.41
CA VAL A 279 -15.88 -18.96 14.18
C VAL A 279 -15.13 -18.84 15.51
N PRO A 280 -14.26 -19.80 15.88
CA PRO A 280 -13.43 -19.72 17.06
C PRO A 280 -12.54 -18.47 17.06
N LEU A 281 -12.46 -17.80 18.22
CA LEU A 281 -11.65 -16.60 18.41
C LEU A 281 -10.64 -16.81 19.52
N ARG A 282 -9.37 -16.50 19.27
CA ARG A 282 -8.32 -16.44 20.29
C ARG A 282 -7.72 -15.04 20.35
N ARG A 283 -7.30 -14.61 21.53
CA ARG A 283 -6.63 -13.34 21.76
C ARG A 283 -5.22 -13.58 22.24
N PHE A 284 -4.28 -12.87 21.69
CA PHE A 284 -2.90 -12.91 22.09
C PHE A 284 -2.45 -11.52 22.54
N ASP A 285 -1.66 -11.44 23.58
CA ASP A 285 -1.12 -10.17 24.06
C ASP A 285 0.13 -9.77 23.30
N ARG A 286 0.93 -10.75 22.95
CA ARG A 286 2.21 -10.57 22.27
C ARG A 286 2.33 -11.50 21.07
N ALA A 287 3.12 -11.09 20.10
CA ALA A 287 3.44 -11.90 18.93
C ALA A 287 4.16 -13.23 19.31
N GLU A 288 4.89 -13.22 20.40
CA GLU A 288 5.61 -14.38 20.92
C GLU A 288 4.67 -15.49 21.40
N ASP A 289 3.46 -15.15 21.84
CA ASP A 289 2.48 -16.09 22.36
C ASP A 289 1.73 -16.85 21.24
N ILE A 290 1.88 -16.43 20.00
CA ILE A 290 1.25 -17.07 18.84
C ILE A 290 1.96 -18.41 18.56
N PRO A 291 1.22 -19.54 18.52
CA PRO A 291 1.82 -20.82 18.14
C PRO A 291 2.22 -20.80 16.67
N LEU A 292 3.43 -21.30 16.36
CA LEU A 292 3.94 -21.40 15.00
C LEU A 292 4.18 -22.85 14.55
N ASP A 293 4.10 -23.81 15.47
CA ASP A 293 4.32 -25.22 15.17
C ASP A 293 2.96 -25.94 15.08
N PHE A 294 2.71 -26.52 13.92
CA PHE A 294 1.52 -27.26 13.61
C PHE A 294 1.85 -28.62 13.03
N SER A 295 1.16 -29.66 13.50
CA SER A 295 1.29 -31.03 12.99
C SER A 295 0.61 -31.22 11.64
N GLU A 296 -0.34 -30.35 11.29
CA GLU A 296 -1.12 -30.41 10.05
C GLU A 296 -0.95 -29.13 9.23
N PRO A 297 -1.20 -29.19 7.92
CA PRO A 297 -1.13 -28.01 7.06
C PRO A 297 -2.02 -26.87 7.54
N ARG A 298 -1.47 -25.66 7.58
CA ARG A 298 -2.18 -24.42 7.97
C ARG A 298 -1.75 -23.25 7.09
N VAL A 299 -2.71 -22.38 6.84
CA VAL A 299 -2.44 -21.05 6.26
C VAL A 299 -2.69 -20.00 7.34
N LEU A 300 -1.70 -19.18 7.61
CA LEU A 300 -1.82 -18.00 8.47
C LEU A 300 -1.89 -16.78 7.58
N LEU A 301 -2.97 -16.01 7.64
CA LEU A 301 -3.11 -14.74 6.91
C LEU A 301 -3.04 -13.58 7.91
N GLY A 302 -1.98 -12.81 7.84
CA GLY A 302 -1.83 -11.57 8.61
C GLY A 302 -2.52 -10.39 7.92
N ALA A 303 -3.47 -9.72 8.60
CA ALA A 303 -4.22 -8.59 8.07
C ALA A 303 -4.43 -7.48 9.11
N GLY A 304 -4.82 -6.29 8.67
CA GLY A 304 -5.09 -5.12 9.51
C GLY A 304 -3.95 -4.12 9.50
N ASN A 305 -3.03 -4.18 10.43
CA ASN A 305 -1.91 -3.24 10.52
C ASN A 305 -0.59 -3.99 10.75
N ILE A 306 0.47 -3.56 10.09
CA ILE A 306 1.80 -4.16 10.29
C ILE A 306 2.46 -3.66 11.58
N LYS A 307 2.30 -2.39 11.96
CA LYS A 307 3.03 -1.80 13.09
C LYS A 307 2.74 -2.47 14.43
N GLY A 308 3.76 -2.52 15.28
CA GLY A 308 3.70 -3.12 16.61
C GLY A 308 3.73 -4.64 16.54
N GLN A 309 2.67 -5.31 17.04
CA GLN A 309 2.65 -6.77 17.13
C GLN A 309 2.65 -7.48 15.76
N GLY A 310 2.15 -6.84 14.70
CA GLY A 310 2.23 -7.40 13.33
C GLY A 310 3.66 -7.47 12.82
N GLU A 311 4.45 -6.44 13.08
CA GLU A 311 5.87 -6.39 12.76
C GLU A 311 6.66 -7.43 13.55
N ALA A 312 6.44 -7.50 14.86
CA ALA A 312 7.07 -8.48 15.73
C ALA A 312 6.79 -9.92 15.27
N LEU A 313 5.52 -10.21 14.92
CA LEU A 313 5.13 -11.51 14.38
C LEU A 313 5.81 -11.81 13.04
N THR A 314 5.83 -10.85 12.13
CA THR A 314 6.49 -11.00 10.83
C THR A 314 7.98 -11.32 10.98
N LEU A 315 8.68 -10.59 11.83
CA LEU A 315 10.10 -10.82 12.08
C LEU A 315 10.38 -12.20 12.72
N ARG A 316 9.50 -12.63 13.62
CA ARG A 316 9.57 -13.96 14.24
C ARG A 316 9.36 -15.07 13.21
N ILE A 317 8.37 -14.92 12.33
CA ILE A 317 8.08 -15.90 11.27
C ILE A 317 9.23 -15.95 10.24
N ARG A 318 9.78 -14.80 9.85
CA ARG A 318 10.94 -14.75 8.93
C ARG A 318 12.15 -15.51 9.50
N ARG A 319 12.40 -15.43 10.81
CA ARG A 319 13.47 -16.23 11.44
C ARG A 319 13.12 -17.71 11.36
N ARG A 320 11.90 -18.09 11.73
CA ARG A 320 11.45 -19.48 11.72
C ARG A 320 11.50 -20.11 10.32
N ALA A 321 11.11 -19.38 9.28
CA ALA A 321 11.16 -19.86 7.90
C ALA A 321 12.61 -20.14 7.44
N LYS A 322 13.58 -19.29 7.81
CA LYS A 322 15.00 -19.49 7.49
C LYS A 322 15.68 -20.64 8.25
N GLU A 323 15.17 -21.00 9.43
CA GLU A 323 15.71 -22.12 10.23
C GLU A 323 15.33 -23.50 9.67
N VAL A 324 14.35 -23.54 8.76
CA VAL A 324 13.79 -24.78 8.20
C VAL A 324 14.19 -24.98 6.72
N GLU A 325 14.74 -23.95 6.06
CA GLU A 325 15.42 -24.07 4.77
C GLU A 325 16.80 -24.74 4.91
#